data_4cb2086d79db20539cedc28882ed0867
#
_entry.id   4cb2086d79db20539cedc28882ed0867
#
_cell.length_a   1.000
_cell.length_b   1.000
_cell.length_c   1.000
_cell.angle_alpha   90.00
_cell.angle_beta   90.00
_cell.angle_gamma   90.00
#
_symmetry.space_group_name_H-M   'P 1'
#
loop_
_entity.id
_entity.type
_entity.pdbx_description
1 polymer ?
#
loop_
_entity_poly.entity_id
_entity_poly.type
_entity_poly.pdbx_seq_one_letter_code
_entity_poly.pdbx_strand_id
1 'polypeptide(L)'
;MSAIVIVDTSVLLNILDVPGRNESRGEVLAELEKLIEASNHLFIPMAAIVEVGNHIAQLGNGAQRRAAAERFIAEVRKALADEAPWKPINFPSNQEVLSWLDAFPDAAMQGLGMGDLSIKKEWEGLCAKYRMSRVRVWTLDDDLAGLDRAVI
;
A
#
# COMPACT_ATOMS: atom_id res chain seq x y z
N MET A 1 17.91 -8.54 9.83
CA MET A 1 17.14 -9.20 8.75
C MET A 1 16.18 -8.21 8.11
N SER A 2 16.10 -8.26 6.81
CA SER A 2 15.15 -7.40 6.09
C SER A 2 13.71 -7.89 6.30
N ALA A 3 12.80 -6.94 6.44
CA ALA A 3 11.37 -7.21 6.53
C ALA A 3 10.70 -7.04 5.17
N ILE A 4 9.52 -7.59 5.03
CA ILE A 4 8.62 -7.36 3.91
C ILE A 4 7.57 -6.36 4.37
N VAL A 5 7.43 -5.26 3.65
CA VAL A 5 6.56 -4.15 4.02
C VAL A 5 5.60 -3.86 2.87
N ILE A 6 4.32 -3.97 3.14
CA ILE A 6 3.27 -3.57 2.20
C ILE A 6 2.93 -2.11 2.50
N VAL A 7 3.06 -1.24 1.51
CA VAL A 7 2.80 0.19 1.66
C VAL A 7 1.35 0.47 1.34
N ASP A 8 0.61 0.96 2.33
CA ASP A 8 -0.81 1.29 2.18
C ASP A 8 -1.03 2.66 1.53
N THR A 9 -2.26 2.89 1.08
CA THR A 9 -2.72 4.13 0.46
C THR A 9 -2.39 5.37 1.28
N SER A 10 -2.66 5.34 2.59
CA SER A 10 -2.42 6.48 3.47
C SER A 10 -0.95 6.91 3.50
N VAL A 11 -0.04 5.96 3.48
CA VAL A 11 1.40 6.21 3.43
C VAL A 11 1.80 6.73 2.06
N LEU A 12 1.30 6.09 1.01
CA LEU A 12 1.64 6.45 -0.37
C LEU A 12 1.18 7.87 -0.73
N LEU A 13 0.02 8.29 -0.24
CA LEU A 13 -0.48 9.67 -0.41
C LEU A 13 0.49 10.70 0.18
N ASN A 14 1.09 10.40 1.31
CA ASN A 14 2.11 11.26 1.93
C ASN A 14 3.41 11.28 1.12
N ILE A 15 3.88 10.13 0.67
CA ILE A 15 5.10 10.03 -0.15
C ILE A 15 4.95 10.86 -1.44
N LEU A 16 3.79 10.77 -2.07
CA LEU A 16 3.48 11.47 -3.33
C LEU A 16 3.10 12.94 -3.14
N ASP A 17 3.06 13.42 -1.91
CA ASP A 17 2.74 14.81 -1.58
C ASP A 17 1.38 15.25 -2.14
N VAL A 18 0.37 14.42 -1.95
CA VAL A 18 -0.98 14.72 -2.43
C VAL A 18 -1.63 15.76 -1.51
N PRO A 19 -2.02 16.94 -2.03
CA PRO A 19 -2.59 18.01 -1.21
C PRO A 19 -3.79 17.54 -0.37
N GLY A 20 -3.81 17.94 0.91
CA GLY A 20 -4.86 17.54 1.85
C GLY A 20 -4.71 16.12 2.40
N ARG A 21 -3.72 15.36 1.92
CA ARG A 21 -3.44 13.97 2.34
C ARG A 21 -1.96 13.76 2.68
N ASN A 22 -1.24 14.86 2.96
CA ASN A 22 0.20 14.87 3.15
C ASN A 22 0.63 15.40 4.52
N GLU A 23 -0.25 15.36 5.51
CA GLU A 23 0.01 15.94 6.84
C GLU A 23 1.16 15.26 7.58
N SER A 24 1.37 13.98 7.36
CA SER A 24 2.42 13.17 8.01
C SER A 24 3.65 12.97 7.13
N ARG A 25 3.80 13.75 6.06
CA ARG A 25 4.84 13.54 5.06
C ARG A 25 6.25 13.49 5.63
N GLY A 26 6.59 14.41 6.54
CA GLY A 26 7.91 14.43 7.16
C GLY A 26 8.25 13.15 7.90
N GLU A 27 7.33 12.64 8.70
CA GLU A 27 7.49 11.40 9.45
C GLU A 27 7.54 10.19 8.51
N VAL A 28 6.69 10.19 7.48
CA VAL A 28 6.64 9.11 6.49
C VAL A 28 7.94 9.03 5.69
N LEU A 29 8.47 10.16 5.23
CA LEU A 29 9.73 10.18 4.48
C LEU A 29 10.92 9.73 5.36
N ALA A 30 10.94 10.11 6.63
CA ALA A 30 11.97 9.66 7.58
C ALA A 30 11.91 8.14 7.77
N GLU A 31 10.73 7.58 7.93
CA GLU A 31 10.54 6.13 8.05
C GLU A 31 10.91 5.41 6.74
N LEU A 32 10.54 5.95 5.60
CA LEU A 32 10.90 5.40 4.30
C LEU A 32 12.42 5.28 4.14
N GLU A 33 13.14 6.33 4.52
CA GLU A 33 14.60 6.34 4.48
C GLU A 33 15.19 5.22 5.33
N LYS A 34 14.70 5.05 6.56
CA LYS A 34 15.12 3.96 7.45
C LYS A 34 14.85 2.58 6.85
N LEU A 35 13.68 2.39 6.25
CA LEU A 35 13.31 1.12 5.63
C LEU A 35 14.21 0.79 4.44
N ILE A 36 14.55 1.79 3.62
CA ILE A 36 15.45 1.62 2.49
C ILE A 36 16.88 1.30 2.98
N GLU A 37 17.38 2.03 3.95
CA GLU A 37 18.71 1.80 4.54
C GLU A 37 18.86 0.41 5.16
N ALA A 38 17.80 -0.10 5.76
CA ALA A 38 17.75 -1.44 6.33
C ALA A 38 17.51 -2.54 5.28
N SER A 39 17.46 -2.18 4.00
CA SER A 39 17.26 -3.11 2.88
C SER A 39 15.95 -3.89 2.96
N ASN A 40 14.90 -3.28 3.49
CA ASN A 40 13.58 -3.89 3.52
C ASN A 40 12.98 -3.98 2.12
N HIS A 41 12.15 -4.99 1.89
CA HIS A 41 11.43 -5.17 0.64
C HIS A 41 10.09 -4.44 0.72
N LEU A 42 9.92 -3.41 -0.09
CA LEU A 42 8.71 -2.58 -0.12
C LEU A 42 7.82 -3.00 -1.28
N PHE A 43 6.55 -3.26 -1.00
CA PHE A 43 5.56 -3.62 -2.00
C PHE A 43 4.39 -2.65 -2.00
N ILE A 44 3.89 -2.32 -3.19
CA ILE A 44 2.69 -1.52 -3.37
C ILE A 44 1.57 -2.44 -3.88
N PRO A 45 0.48 -2.61 -3.11
CA PRO A 45 -0.65 -3.40 -3.58
C PRO A 45 -1.44 -2.63 -4.65
N MET A 46 -2.09 -3.36 -5.56
CA MET A 46 -2.89 -2.74 -6.62
C MET A 46 -4.02 -1.89 -6.06
N ALA A 47 -4.62 -2.31 -4.94
CA ALA A 47 -5.66 -1.53 -4.27
C ALA A 47 -5.15 -0.13 -3.88
N ALA A 48 -3.91 -0.02 -3.39
CA ALA A 48 -3.33 1.28 -3.04
C ALA A 48 -3.12 2.15 -4.28
N ILE A 49 -2.68 1.57 -5.38
CA ILE A 49 -2.53 2.30 -6.65
C ILE A 49 -3.87 2.87 -7.10
N VAL A 50 -4.92 2.06 -7.09
CA VAL A 50 -6.27 2.48 -7.50
C VAL A 50 -6.80 3.57 -6.56
N GLU A 51 -6.68 3.38 -5.25
CA GLU A 51 -7.19 4.34 -4.27
C GLU A 51 -6.44 5.66 -4.28
N VAL A 52 -5.14 5.66 -4.46
CA VAL A 52 -4.37 6.91 -4.63
C VAL A 52 -4.88 7.68 -5.85
N GLY A 53 -5.09 7.01 -6.97
CA GLY A 53 -5.66 7.64 -8.15
C GLY A 53 -7.04 8.24 -7.89
N ASN A 54 -7.88 7.55 -7.13
CA ASN A 54 -9.20 8.05 -6.76
C ASN A 54 -9.11 9.32 -5.89
N HIS A 55 -8.22 9.33 -4.90
CA HIS A 55 -8.00 10.52 -4.05
C HIS A 55 -7.48 11.71 -4.85
N ILE A 56 -6.57 11.48 -5.78
CA ILE A 56 -6.07 12.54 -6.66
C ILE A 56 -7.22 13.15 -7.47
N ALA A 57 -8.07 12.30 -8.05
CA ALA A 57 -9.20 12.75 -8.86
C ALA A 57 -10.23 13.56 -8.06
N GLN A 58 -10.26 13.40 -6.76
CA GLN A 58 -11.18 14.12 -5.85
C GLN A 58 -10.66 15.48 -5.38
N LEU A 59 -9.41 15.85 -5.71
CA LEU A 59 -8.89 17.17 -5.36
C LEU A 59 -9.75 18.29 -5.99
N GLY A 60 -9.94 19.37 -5.24
CA GLY A 60 -10.82 20.46 -5.67
C GLY A 60 -10.27 21.35 -6.78
N ASN A 61 -8.98 21.31 -7.05
CA ASN A 61 -8.29 22.20 -8.00
C ASN A 61 -7.71 21.38 -9.15
N GLY A 62 -8.08 21.75 -10.40
CA GLY A 62 -7.66 21.01 -11.60
C GLY A 62 -6.16 20.99 -11.83
N ALA A 63 -5.46 22.09 -11.55
CA ALA A 63 -4.01 22.16 -11.68
C ALA A 63 -3.32 21.24 -10.67
N GLN A 64 -3.83 21.19 -9.43
CA GLN A 64 -3.33 20.27 -8.41
C GLN A 64 -3.61 18.81 -8.76
N ARG A 65 -4.80 18.51 -9.29
CA ARG A 65 -5.12 17.16 -9.78
C ARG A 65 -4.11 16.70 -10.82
N ARG A 66 -3.84 17.54 -11.80
CA ARG A 66 -2.89 17.19 -12.88
C ARG A 66 -1.48 17.00 -12.35
N ALA A 67 -0.98 17.91 -11.54
CA ALA A 67 0.36 17.83 -10.97
C ALA A 67 0.55 16.58 -10.10
N ALA A 68 -0.43 16.28 -9.25
CA ALA A 68 -0.40 15.09 -8.42
C ALA A 68 -0.48 13.81 -9.26
N ALA A 69 -1.32 13.79 -10.29
CA ALA A 69 -1.41 12.66 -11.22
C ALA A 69 -0.10 12.42 -11.95
N GLU A 70 0.59 13.45 -12.39
CA GLU A 70 1.88 13.33 -13.06
C GLU A 70 2.96 12.75 -12.13
N ARG A 71 3.02 13.19 -10.88
CA ARG A 71 3.92 12.60 -9.88
C ARG A 71 3.59 11.13 -9.62
N PHE A 72 2.31 10.82 -9.49
CA PHE A 72 1.81 9.47 -9.28
C PHE A 72 2.22 8.53 -10.43
N ILE A 73 1.96 8.94 -11.67
CA ILE A 73 2.33 8.16 -12.85
C ILE A 73 3.84 7.92 -12.90
N ALA A 74 4.65 8.93 -12.62
CA ALA A 74 6.10 8.81 -12.64
C ALA A 74 6.59 7.75 -11.64
N GLU A 75 6.06 7.76 -10.42
CA GLU A 75 6.46 6.79 -9.40
C GLU A 75 5.96 5.37 -9.70
N VAL A 76 4.73 5.21 -10.19
CA VAL A 76 4.21 3.90 -10.57
C VAL A 76 4.99 3.32 -11.75
N ARG A 77 5.33 4.14 -12.74
CA ARG A 77 6.15 3.69 -13.88
C ARG A 77 7.52 3.22 -13.44
N LYS A 78 8.16 3.92 -12.51
CA LYS A 78 9.45 3.48 -11.94
C LYS A 78 9.31 2.14 -11.22
N ALA A 79 8.25 1.95 -10.46
CA ALA A 79 7.98 0.69 -9.76
C ALA A 79 7.81 -0.46 -10.77
N LEU A 80 7.04 -0.24 -11.82
CA LEU A 80 6.82 -1.24 -12.87
C LEU A 80 8.09 -1.54 -13.67
N ALA A 81 8.99 -0.57 -13.80
CA ALA A 81 10.27 -0.72 -14.48
C ALA A 81 11.41 -1.22 -13.57
N ASP A 82 11.10 -1.54 -12.31
CA ASP A 82 12.07 -1.99 -11.30
C ASP A 82 13.15 -0.92 -10.99
N GLU A 83 12.78 0.35 -11.06
CA GLU A 83 13.68 1.50 -10.83
C GLU A 83 13.37 2.25 -9.53
N ALA A 84 12.31 1.88 -8.82
CA ALA A 84 11.91 2.48 -7.54
C ALA A 84 12.30 1.58 -6.37
N PRO A 85 12.34 2.13 -5.13
CA PRO A 85 12.59 1.29 -3.96
C PRO A 85 11.47 0.30 -3.64
N TRP A 86 10.28 0.50 -4.19
CA TRP A 86 9.12 -0.39 -4.02
C TRP A 86 8.78 -1.11 -5.32
N LYS A 87 8.13 -2.26 -5.18
CA LYS A 87 7.66 -3.08 -6.29
C LYS A 87 6.14 -3.26 -6.21
N PRO A 88 5.44 -3.34 -7.34
CA PRO A 88 4.03 -3.69 -7.30
C PRO A 88 3.86 -5.15 -6.89
N ILE A 89 2.81 -5.45 -6.14
CA ILE A 89 2.40 -6.82 -5.89
C ILE A 89 1.76 -7.35 -7.19
N ASN A 90 2.07 -8.60 -7.54
CA ASN A 90 1.49 -9.23 -8.72
C ASN A 90 -0.04 -9.20 -8.69
N PHE A 91 -0.66 -9.07 -9.86
CA PHE A 91 -2.11 -9.13 -9.96
C PHE A 91 -2.63 -10.45 -9.39
N PRO A 92 -3.73 -10.41 -8.62
CA PRO A 92 -4.31 -11.62 -8.09
C PRO A 92 -4.88 -12.52 -9.21
N SER A 93 -4.83 -13.83 -8.99
CA SER A 93 -5.52 -14.78 -9.83
C SER A 93 -7.03 -14.70 -9.63
N ASN A 94 -7.80 -15.28 -10.57
CA ASN A 94 -9.25 -15.37 -10.40
C ASN A 94 -9.63 -16.11 -9.11
N GLN A 95 -8.91 -17.15 -8.74
CA GLN A 95 -9.16 -17.89 -7.51
C GLN A 95 -8.91 -17.04 -6.26
N GLU A 96 -7.86 -16.24 -6.27
CA GLU A 96 -7.59 -15.32 -5.16
C GLU A 96 -8.71 -14.29 -5.00
N VAL A 97 -9.15 -13.69 -6.12
CA VAL A 97 -10.26 -12.73 -6.09
C VAL A 97 -11.54 -13.38 -5.58
N LEU A 98 -11.86 -14.60 -6.02
CA LEU A 98 -13.03 -15.35 -5.52
C LEU A 98 -12.94 -15.58 -4.01
N SER A 99 -11.75 -15.93 -3.51
CA SER A 99 -11.51 -16.09 -2.07
C SER A 99 -11.77 -14.78 -1.31
N TRP A 100 -11.33 -13.64 -1.86
CA TRP A 100 -11.59 -12.34 -1.26
C TRP A 100 -13.10 -12.02 -1.23
N LEU A 101 -13.81 -12.32 -2.32
CA LEU A 101 -15.25 -12.12 -2.41
C LEU A 101 -16.01 -12.98 -1.40
N ASP A 102 -15.57 -14.21 -1.18
CA ASP A 102 -16.17 -15.09 -0.17
C ASP A 102 -16.00 -14.53 1.26
N ALA A 103 -14.90 -13.85 1.52
CA ALA A 103 -14.63 -13.24 2.82
C ALA A 103 -15.30 -11.87 2.99
N PHE A 104 -15.76 -11.24 1.92
CA PHE A 104 -16.25 -9.86 1.97
C PHE A 104 -17.52 -9.66 2.80
N PRO A 105 -18.53 -10.55 2.79
CA PRO A 105 -19.71 -10.31 3.62
C PRO A 105 -19.41 -10.09 5.09
N ASP A 106 -18.52 -10.87 5.68
CA ASP A 106 -18.11 -10.70 7.08
C ASP A 106 -17.29 -9.41 7.25
N ALA A 107 -16.41 -9.10 6.31
CA ALA A 107 -15.63 -7.86 6.34
C ALA A 107 -16.53 -6.64 6.21
N ALA A 108 -17.53 -6.68 5.34
CA ALA A 108 -18.48 -5.60 5.15
C ALA A 108 -19.32 -5.35 6.41
N MET A 109 -19.70 -6.40 7.13
CA MET A 109 -20.39 -6.26 8.42
C MET A 109 -19.58 -5.46 9.43
N GLN A 110 -18.26 -5.60 9.38
CA GLN A 110 -17.33 -4.89 10.26
C GLN A 110 -16.92 -3.52 9.73
N GLY A 111 -17.45 -3.13 8.57
CA GLY A 111 -17.12 -1.85 7.93
C GLY A 111 -15.82 -1.86 7.15
N LEU A 112 -15.24 -3.03 6.87
CA LEU A 112 -14.03 -3.15 6.09
C LEU A 112 -14.36 -3.23 4.59
N GLY A 113 -13.86 -2.27 3.80
CA GLY A 113 -14.06 -2.23 2.36
C GLY A 113 -13.21 -3.23 1.60
N MET A 114 -13.53 -3.43 0.31
CA MET A 114 -12.81 -4.39 -0.55
C MET A 114 -11.34 -4.05 -0.70
N GLY A 115 -10.98 -2.76 -0.77
CA GLY A 115 -9.59 -2.33 -0.88
C GLY A 115 -8.76 -2.80 0.33
N ASP A 116 -9.24 -2.51 1.53
CA ASP A 116 -8.57 -2.91 2.77
C ASP A 116 -8.56 -4.42 2.95
N LEU A 117 -9.67 -5.09 2.60
CA LEU A 117 -9.73 -6.55 2.63
C LEU A 117 -8.69 -7.17 1.70
N SER A 118 -8.54 -6.64 0.48
CA SER A 118 -7.55 -7.15 -0.47
C SER A 118 -6.13 -7.00 0.06
N ILE A 119 -5.81 -5.88 0.70
CA ILE A 119 -4.50 -5.64 1.31
C ILE A 119 -4.25 -6.64 2.44
N LYS A 120 -5.25 -6.87 3.29
CA LYS A 120 -5.17 -7.88 4.36
C LYS A 120 -4.91 -9.27 3.79
N LYS A 121 -5.61 -9.65 2.72
CA LYS A 121 -5.44 -10.95 2.06
C LYS A 121 -4.07 -11.09 1.42
N GLU A 122 -3.56 -10.05 0.79
CA GLU A 122 -2.21 -10.03 0.26
C GLU A 122 -1.15 -10.14 1.37
N TRP A 123 -1.37 -9.48 2.51
CA TRP A 123 -0.52 -9.65 3.67
C TRP A 123 -0.52 -11.09 4.19
N GLU A 124 -1.68 -11.72 4.31
CA GLU A 124 -1.80 -13.13 4.69
C GLU A 124 -1.04 -14.03 3.71
N GLY A 125 -1.16 -13.77 2.42
CA GLY A 125 -0.46 -14.50 1.35
C GLY A 125 1.06 -14.37 1.45
N LEU A 126 1.55 -13.18 1.70
CA LEU A 126 2.99 -12.94 1.89
C LEU A 126 3.50 -13.59 3.18
N CYS A 127 2.72 -13.59 4.25
CA CYS A 127 3.04 -14.32 5.47
C CYS A 127 3.19 -15.83 5.21
N ALA A 128 2.30 -16.38 4.42
CA ALA A 128 2.34 -17.82 4.07
C ALA A 128 3.54 -18.15 3.18
N LYS A 129 3.88 -17.25 2.26
CA LYS A 129 5.00 -17.44 1.32
C LYS A 129 6.36 -17.24 1.99
N TYR A 130 6.49 -16.27 2.86
CA TYR A 130 7.74 -15.88 3.50
C TYR A 130 7.70 -16.14 5.01
N ARG A 131 7.64 -17.40 5.38
CA ARG A 131 7.41 -17.84 6.77
C ARG A 131 8.47 -17.35 7.76
N MET A 132 9.68 -17.13 7.30
CA MET A 132 10.81 -16.77 8.14
C MET A 132 11.06 -15.26 8.17
N SER A 133 10.24 -14.48 7.52
CA SER A 133 10.39 -13.02 7.43
C SER A 133 9.32 -12.32 8.26
N ARG A 134 9.70 -11.17 8.82
CA ARG A 134 8.69 -10.24 9.32
C ARG A 134 7.92 -9.68 8.12
N VAL A 135 6.60 -9.70 8.18
CA VAL A 135 5.72 -9.16 7.15
C VAL A 135 4.74 -8.22 7.81
N ARG A 136 4.73 -6.97 7.39
CA ARG A 136 3.81 -5.97 7.95
C ARG A 136 3.19 -5.09 6.89
N VAL A 137 2.04 -4.52 7.22
CA VAL A 137 1.42 -3.44 6.46
C VAL A 137 1.83 -2.12 7.11
N TRP A 138 2.45 -1.25 6.34
CA TRP A 138 2.77 0.11 6.78
C TRP A 138 1.60 1.02 6.41
N THR A 139 0.89 1.47 7.42
CA THR A 139 -0.33 2.25 7.27
C THR A 139 -0.42 3.33 8.35
N LEU A 140 -1.14 4.40 8.04
CA LEU A 140 -1.55 5.42 9.01
C LEU A 140 -3.04 5.27 9.35
N ASP A 141 -3.70 4.25 8.81
CA ASP A 141 -5.12 3.98 8.97
C ASP A 141 -5.33 2.88 10.02
N ASP A 142 -6.27 3.09 10.94
CA ASP A 142 -6.58 2.15 12.02
C ASP A 142 -7.14 0.82 11.51
N ASP A 143 -7.81 0.81 10.35
CA ASP A 143 -8.44 -0.40 9.78
C ASP A 143 -7.42 -1.49 9.43
N LEU A 144 -6.20 -1.11 9.10
CA LEU A 144 -5.11 -2.02 8.75
C LEU A 144 -4.01 -2.06 9.81
N ALA A 145 -4.18 -1.31 10.91
CA ALA A 145 -3.21 -1.30 11.99
C ALA A 145 -3.10 -2.69 12.63
N GLY A 146 -1.90 -3.07 13.01
CA GLY A 146 -1.66 -4.35 13.67
C GLY A 146 -1.40 -5.53 12.73
N LEU A 147 -1.47 -5.34 11.41
CA LEU A 147 -1.06 -6.37 10.46
C LEU A 147 0.48 -6.41 10.39
N ASP A 148 1.06 -7.04 11.39
CA ASP A 148 2.51 -7.13 11.57
C ASP A 148 2.83 -8.49 12.19
N ARG A 149 3.41 -9.36 11.39
CA ARG A 149 3.87 -10.65 11.88
C ARG A 149 5.37 -10.59 12.13
N ALA A 150 5.76 -10.64 13.39
CA ALA A 150 7.16 -10.69 13.79
C ALA A 150 7.81 -12.02 13.41
N VAL A 151 9.13 -12.01 13.27
CA VAL A 151 9.93 -13.25 13.15
C VAL A 151 9.93 -13.97 14.49
N ILE A 152 9.69 -15.27 14.48
CA ILE A 152 9.72 -16.12 15.66
C ILE A 152 11.15 -16.60 15.92
#